data_f8734a0e02c3488fa18655698abc17d5
#
_entry.id   f8734a0e02c3488fa18655698abc17d5
#
_cell.length_a   1.000
_cell.length_b   1.000
_cell.length_c   1.000
_cell.angle_alpha   90.00
_cell.angle_beta   90.00
_cell.angle_gamma   90.00
#
_symmetry.space_group_name_H-M   'P 1'
#
loop_
_entity.id
_entity.type
_entity.pdbx_description
1 polymer ?
#
loop_
_entity_poly.entity_id
_entity_poly.type
_entity_poly.pdbx_seq_one_letter_code
_entity_poly.pdbx_strand_id
1 'polypeptide(L)'
;DGLDRERLHFVHGDICDGNLVRELLASADACVHFAAQTHNDLSITSPDEFVRTNVTGTFTLLEAVREAGIRFHHVSTDEVFGELPLNSDERFTEESPYRPSSPYSSTKASADMLVRAWARTYGIRATISNCTNNYGPYQHVEKFIPRQITNILTGRRPQLYGDGRNVRDWIHVDDHSSAVWAILQEGEISETYLIGAEGERSNIEILQMIL
;
A
#
# COMPACT_ATOMS: atom_id res chain seq x y z
N ASP A 1 -0.67 -21.19 11.47
CA ASP A 1 -0.77 -19.84 10.99
C ASP A 1 -0.48 -18.77 12.06
N GLY A 2 -0.28 -19.16 13.33
CA GLY A 2 0.12 -18.26 14.43
C GLY A 2 -0.94 -17.21 14.85
N LEU A 3 -2.11 -17.21 14.22
CA LEU A 3 -3.18 -16.27 14.54
C LEU A 3 -3.94 -16.70 15.80
N ASP A 4 -4.07 -15.82 16.76
CA ASP A 4 -4.97 -15.97 17.90
C ASP A 4 -6.41 -15.70 17.42
N ARG A 5 -7.11 -16.77 17.07
CA ARG A 5 -8.46 -16.69 16.51
C ARG A 5 -9.51 -16.18 17.49
N GLU A 6 -9.24 -16.20 18.79
CA GLU A 6 -10.14 -15.61 19.79
C GLU A 6 -10.09 -14.08 19.76
N ARG A 7 -8.96 -13.51 19.26
CA ARG A 7 -8.76 -12.06 19.13
C ARG A 7 -9.03 -11.53 17.73
N LEU A 8 -9.26 -12.41 16.74
CA LEU A 8 -9.52 -12.05 15.36
C LEU A 8 -11.00 -12.22 15.02
N HIS A 9 -11.65 -11.11 14.72
CA HIS A 9 -13.00 -11.11 14.13
C HIS A 9 -12.90 -10.76 12.64
N PHE A 10 -13.16 -11.75 11.77
CA PHE A 10 -13.13 -11.57 10.32
C PHE A 10 -14.52 -11.26 9.78
N VAL A 11 -14.65 -10.14 9.07
CA VAL A 11 -15.88 -9.76 8.36
C VAL A 11 -15.57 -9.63 6.86
N HIS A 12 -16.25 -10.44 6.05
CA HIS A 12 -16.15 -10.34 4.59
C HIS A 12 -17.06 -9.22 4.09
N GLY A 13 -16.49 -8.17 3.49
CA GLY A 13 -17.24 -7.01 3.01
C GLY A 13 -16.45 -6.13 2.06
N ASP A 14 -17.09 -5.06 1.60
CA ASP A 14 -16.53 -4.06 0.70
C ASP A 14 -16.36 -2.73 1.45
N ILE A 15 -15.17 -2.14 1.37
CA ILE A 15 -14.89 -0.83 2.00
C ILE A 15 -15.74 0.31 1.42
N CYS A 16 -16.36 0.11 0.25
CA CYS A 16 -17.34 1.04 -0.32
C CYS A 16 -18.75 0.93 0.30
N ASP A 17 -19.00 -0.11 1.12
CA ASP A 17 -20.25 -0.24 1.88
C ASP A 17 -20.19 0.61 3.15
N GLY A 18 -20.69 1.84 3.06
CA GLY A 18 -20.65 2.79 4.17
C GLY A 18 -21.44 2.35 5.41
N ASN A 19 -22.45 1.47 5.28
CA ASN A 19 -23.21 0.97 6.44
C ASN A 19 -22.37 -0.04 7.20
N LEU A 20 -21.79 -1.02 6.49
CA LEU A 20 -20.88 -2.01 7.06
C LEU A 20 -19.67 -1.35 7.73
N VAL A 21 -19.02 -0.41 7.04
CA VAL A 21 -17.84 0.29 7.54
C VAL A 21 -18.17 1.06 8.84
N ARG A 22 -19.27 1.80 8.89
CA ARG A 22 -19.72 2.51 10.10
C ARG A 22 -19.99 1.56 11.26
N GLU A 23 -20.68 0.45 10.99
CA GLU A 23 -20.95 -0.58 12.01
C GLU A 23 -19.66 -1.12 12.61
N LEU A 24 -18.66 -1.48 11.78
CA LEU A 24 -17.39 -2.02 12.23
C LEU A 24 -16.56 -1.01 13.02
N LEU A 25 -16.54 0.25 12.59
CA LEU A 25 -15.74 1.29 13.23
C LEU A 25 -16.37 1.87 14.50
N ALA A 26 -17.66 1.65 14.75
CA ALA A 26 -18.36 2.18 15.93
C ALA A 26 -17.78 1.70 17.26
N SER A 27 -17.08 0.56 17.30
CA SER A 27 -16.45 -0.02 18.48
C SER A 27 -14.92 -0.15 18.37
N ALA A 28 -14.32 0.47 17.37
CA ALA A 28 -12.89 0.40 17.14
C ALA A 28 -12.15 1.59 17.79
N ASP A 29 -10.92 1.40 18.23
CA ASP A 29 -10.04 2.46 18.72
C ASP A 29 -9.22 3.11 17.61
N ALA A 30 -8.98 2.36 16.53
CA ALA A 30 -8.23 2.81 15.38
C ALA A 30 -8.62 2.02 14.11
N CYS A 31 -8.37 2.63 12.95
CA CYS A 31 -8.51 1.98 11.64
C CYS A 31 -7.18 2.04 10.89
N VAL A 32 -6.68 0.88 10.45
CA VAL A 32 -5.52 0.78 9.55
C VAL A 32 -6.02 0.34 8.17
N HIS A 33 -5.84 1.19 7.17
CA HIS A 33 -6.36 0.98 5.83
C HIS A 33 -5.32 0.39 4.89
N PHE A 34 -5.34 -0.94 4.73
CA PHE A 34 -4.52 -1.67 3.75
C PHE A 34 -5.27 -1.99 2.45
N ALA A 35 -6.60 -1.94 2.47
CA ALA A 35 -7.41 -2.38 1.34
C ALA A 35 -7.18 -1.51 0.11
N ALA A 36 -6.80 -2.11 -1.01
CA ALA A 36 -6.61 -1.44 -2.29
C ALA A 36 -6.62 -2.43 -3.46
N GLN A 37 -6.99 -1.95 -4.64
CA GLN A 37 -6.59 -2.58 -5.89
C GLN A 37 -5.14 -2.20 -6.18
N THR A 38 -4.26 -3.21 -6.42
CA THR A 38 -2.81 -2.99 -6.45
C THR A 38 -2.07 -3.57 -7.67
N HIS A 39 -2.79 -4.15 -8.64
CA HIS A 39 -2.18 -4.78 -9.81
C HIS A 39 -2.02 -3.76 -10.96
N ASN A 40 -0.80 -3.31 -11.23
CA ASN A 40 -0.55 -2.26 -12.23
C ASN A 40 -1.14 -2.59 -13.62
N ASP A 41 -0.93 -3.80 -14.15
CA ASP A 41 -1.46 -4.17 -15.48
C ASP A 41 -2.99 -4.14 -15.52
N LEU A 42 -3.66 -4.59 -14.45
CA LEU A 42 -5.12 -4.50 -14.34
C LEU A 42 -5.59 -3.05 -14.25
N SER A 43 -4.81 -2.16 -13.68
CA SER A 43 -5.18 -0.74 -13.62
C SER A 43 -5.26 -0.10 -15.01
N ILE A 44 -4.50 -0.63 -15.98
CA ILE A 44 -4.53 -0.16 -17.36
C ILE A 44 -5.78 -0.66 -18.10
N THR A 45 -6.20 -1.90 -17.84
CA THR A 45 -7.31 -2.55 -18.54
C THR A 45 -8.67 -2.35 -17.89
N SER A 46 -8.72 -2.12 -16.58
CA SER A 46 -9.94 -1.94 -15.78
C SER A 46 -9.74 -0.84 -14.71
N PRO A 47 -9.50 0.42 -15.10
CA PRO A 47 -9.17 1.50 -14.18
C PRO A 47 -10.33 1.90 -13.25
N ASP A 48 -11.56 1.64 -13.63
CA ASP A 48 -12.78 1.93 -12.86
C ASP A 48 -12.80 1.24 -11.49
N GLU A 49 -12.38 -0.01 -11.42
CA GLU A 49 -12.26 -0.76 -10.16
C GLU A 49 -11.23 -0.12 -9.21
N PHE A 50 -10.16 0.45 -9.76
CA PHE A 50 -9.15 1.16 -8.98
C PHE A 50 -9.69 2.48 -8.43
N VAL A 51 -10.41 3.25 -9.24
CA VAL A 51 -11.08 4.47 -8.77
C VAL A 51 -12.11 4.13 -7.69
N ARG A 52 -12.94 3.12 -7.93
CA ARG A 52 -13.95 2.68 -6.97
C ARG A 52 -13.33 2.26 -5.64
N THR A 53 -12.38 1.34 -5.65
CA THR A 53 -11.78 0.81 -4.43
C THR A 53 -10.86 1.82 -3.76
N ASN A 54 -9.88 2.36 -4.49
CA ASN A 54 -8.82 3.16 -3.87
C ASN A 54 -9.27 4.59 -3.53
N VAL A 55 -10.19 5.17 -4.31
CA VAL A 55 -10.66 6.54 -4.08
C VAL A 55 -11.98 6.55 -3.31
N THR A 56 -13.03 5.93 -3.87
CA THR A 56 -14.35 5.92 -3.22
C THR A 56 -14.34 5.13 -1.91
N GLY A 57 -13.65 3.97 -1.87
CA GLY A 57 -13.48 3.19 -0.64
C GLY A 57 -12.76 3.97 0.45
N THR A 58 -11.66 4.67 0.10
CA THR A 58 -10.96 5.55 1.05
C THR A 58 -11.86 6.68 1.55
N PHE A 59 -12.61 7.33 0.67
CA PHE A 59 -13.61 8.34 1.06
C PHE A 59 -14.63 7.78 2.07
N THR A 60 -15.16 6.58 1.81
CA THR A 60 -16.13 5.92 2.70
C THR A 60 -15.56 5.66 4.08
N LEU A 61 -14.31 5.17 4.15
CA LEU A 61 -13.59 4.97 5.41
C LEU A 61 -13.37 6.29 6.15
N LEU A 62 -12.96 7.35 5.46
CA LEU A 62 -12.71 8.67 6.05
C LEU A 62 -13.97 9.27 6.68
N GLU A 63 -15.13 9.13 6.05
CA GLU A 63 -16.41 9.58 6.63
C GLU A 63 -16.77 8.78 7.89
N ALA A 64 -16.61 7.46 7.87
CA ALA A 64 -16.89 6.63 9.02
C ALA A 64 -15.89 6.87 10.18
N VAL A 65 -14.60 7.06 9.88
CA VAL A 65 -13.57 7.44 10.86
C VAL A 65 -13.89 8.80 11.49
N ARG A 66 -14.33 9.77 10.69
CA ARG A 66 -14.74 11.10 11.16
C ARG A 66 -15.95 11.00 12.13
N GLU A 67 -16.93 10.18 11.81
CA GLU A 67 -18.12 9.95 12.66
C GLU A 67 -17.72 9.23 13.97
N ALA A 68 -16.83 8.23 13.91
CA ALA A 68 -16.37 7.46 15.07
C ALA A 68 -15.35 8.21 15.94
N GLY A 69 -14.65 9.23 15.40
CA GLY A 69 -13.64 10.00 16.14
C GLY A 69 -12.36 9.23 16.46
N ILE A 70 -12.07 8.15 15.75
CA ILE A 70 -10.95 7.24 16.00
C ILE A 70 -9.69 7.63 15.23
N ARG A 71 -8.55 7.00 15.57
CA ARG A 71 -7.29 7.16 14.83
C ARG A 71 -7.35 6.44 13.48
N PHE A 72 -6.75 7.03 12.45
CA PHE A 72 -6.69 6.46 11.11
C PHE A 72 -5.26 6.39 10.60
N HIS A 73 -4.85 5.25 10.07
CA HIS A 73 -3.59 5.11 9.36
C HIS A 73 -3.84 4.61 7.94
N HIS A 74 -3.41 5.39 6.94
CA HIS A 74 -3.52 5.05 5.52
C HIS A 74 -2.20 4.50 5.00
N VAL A 75 -2.21 3.25 4.53
CA VAL A 75 -1.07 2.62 3.88
C VAL A 75 -1.12 2.92 2.38
N SER A 76 -0.13 3.68 1.91
CA SER A 76 0.06 4.07 0.51
C SER A 76 1.34 3.44 -0.06
N THR A 77 1.87 4.00 -1.12
CA THR A 77 2.99 3.47 -1.89
C THR A 77 3.93 4.59 -2.32
N ASP A 78 5.22 4.29 -2.49
CA ASP A 78 6.22 5.19 -3.08
C ASP A 78 5.93 5.50 -4.57
N GLU A 79 5.14 4.66 -5.26
CA GLU A 79 4.75 4.89 -6.65
C GLU A 79 3.98 6.20 -6.88
N VAL A 80 3.45 6.83 -5.82
CA VAL A 80 2.80 8.15 -5.90
C VAL A 80 3.79 9.27 -6.26
N PHE A 81 5.08 9.08 -5.98
CA PHE A 81 6.14 10.05 -6.32
C PHE A 81 6.62 9.93 -7.77
N GLY A 82 6.29 8.82 -8.45
CA GLY A 82 6.69 8.57 -9.83
C GLY A 82 7.98 7.75 -9.94
N GLU A 83 8.85 8.15 -10.86
CA GLU A 83 10.06 7.40 -11.19
C GLU A 83 11.30 8.27 -11.01
N LEU A 84 12.39 7.66 -10.56
CA LEU A 84 13.71 8.26 -10.52
C LEU A 84 14.53 7.79 -11.73
N PRO A 85 15.47 8.61 -12.24
CA PRO A 85 16.35 8.18 -13.32
C PRO A 85 17.17 6.95 -12.91
N LEU A 86 17.37 6.01 -13.85
CA LEU A 86 18.27 4.88 -13.62
C LEU A 86 19.69 5.39 -13.34
N ASN A 87 20.36 4.78 -12.37
CA ASN A 87 21.70 5.16 -11.91
C ASN A 87 21.77 6.55 -11.24
N SER A 88 20.68 7.07 -10.73
CA SER A 88 20.64 8.28 -9.92
C SER A 88 20.85 7.91 -8.44
N ASP A 89 21.57 8.77 -7.71
CA ASP A 89 21.67 8.70 -6.24
C ASP A 89 20.49 9.41 -5.54
N GLU A 90 19.53 9.93 -6.33
CA GLU A 90 18.34 10.58 -5.80
C GLU A 90 17.48 9.59 -5.01
N ARG A 91 16.80 10.11 -3.98
CA ARG A 91 15.85 9.38 -3.15
C ARG A 91 14.57 10.20 -3.01
N PHE A 92 13.44 9.52 -2.85
CA PHE A 92 12.21 10.19 -2.43
C PHE A 92 12.33 10.59 -0.96
N THR A 93 11.69 11.70 -0.63
CA THR A 93 11.49 12.21 0.72
C THR A 93 10.01 12.51 0.92
N GLU A 94 9.60 12.77 2.15
CA GLU A 94 8.22 13.14 2.48
C GLU A 94 7.78 14.44 1.78
N GLU A 95 8.73 15.26 1.35
CA GLU A 95 8.51 16.53 0.60
C GLU A 95 8.52 16.32 -0.92
N SER A 96 8.83 15.11 -1.40
CA SER A 96 8.85 14.82 -2.83
C SER A 96 7.48 15.06 -3.47
N PRO A 97 7.43 15.74 -4.63
CA PRO A 97 6.16 16.01 -5.29
C PRO A 97 5.53 14.74 -5.84
N TYR A 98 4.23 14.61 -5.71
CA TYR A 98 3.47 13.51 -6.31
C TYR A 98 3.48 13.64 -7.83
N ARG A 99 3.95 12.58 -8.51
CA ARG A 99 4.05 12.46 -9.97
C ARG A 99 3.67 11.05 -10.43
N PRO A 100 2.46 10.55 -10.09
CA PRO A 100 2.06 9.19 -10.39
C PRO A 100 2.07 8.94 -11.91
N SER A 101 2.55 7.75 -12.32
CA SER A 101 2.74 7.40 -13.73
C SER A 101 1.78 6.31 -14.23
N SER A 102 0.93 5.76 -13.37
CA SER A 102 -0.05 4.72 -13.72
C SER A 102 -1.44 5.04 -13.14
N PRO A 103 -2.54 4.42 -13.67
CA PRO A 103 -3.85 4.54 -13.04
C PRO A 103 -3.86 4.08 -11.58
N TYR A 104 -3.13 3.01 -11.23
CA TYR A 104 -2.94 2.56 -9.86
C TYR A 104 -2.32 3.67 -8.99
N SER A 105 -1.13 4.15 -9.34
CA SER A 105 -0.44 5.16 -8.54
C SER A 105 -1.22 6.49 -8.49
N SER A 106 -1.96 6.84 -9.55
CA SER A 106 -2.84 8.01 -9.56
C SER A 106 -4.01 7.88 -8.57
N THR A 107 -4.60 6.68 -8.47
CA THR A 107 -5.68 6.45 -7.49
C THR A 107 -5.16 6.41 -6.05
N LYS A 108 -3.95 5.91 -5.82
CA LYS A 108 -3.30 5.96 -4.50
C LYS A 108 -2.94 7.41 -4.12
N ALA A 109 -2.36 8.19 -5.04
CA ALA A 109 -2.10 9.61 -4.82
C ALA A 109 -3.39 10.39 -4.52
N SER A 110 -4.50 10.07 -5.20
CA SER A 110 -5.81 10.66 -4.93
C SER A 110 -6.30 10.31 -3.53
N ALA A 111 -6.13 9.07 -3.09
CA ALA A 111 -6.47 8.63 -1.74
C ALA A 111 -5.66 9.38 -0.67
N ASP A 112 -4.34 9.53 -0.86
CA ASP A 112 -3.47 10.31 0.03
C ASP A 112 -3.94 11.77 0.14
N MET A 113 -4.33 12.38 -0.98
CA MET A 113 -4.86 13.75 -0.99
C MET A 113 -6.20 13.86 -0.26
N LEU A 114 -7.07 12.84 -0.35
CA LEU A 114 -8.31 12.81 0.44
C LEU A 114 -7.99 12.72 1.94
N VAL A 115 -7.06 11.86 2.36
CA VAL A 115 -6.66 11.74 3.77
C VAL A 115 -6.14 13.07 4.30
N ARG A 116 -5.24 13.74 3.57
CA ARG A 116 -4.71 15.06 3.94
C ARG A 116 -5.81 16.12 4.01
N ALA A 117 -6.74 16.12 3.06
CA ALA A 117 -7.85 17.07 3.03
C ALA A 117 -8.79 16.86 4.23
N TRP A 118 -9.12 15.63 4.58
CA TRP A 118 -9.97 15.30 5.74
C TRP A 118 -9.28 15.64 7.05
N ALA A 119 -7.98 15.34 7.19
CA ALA A 119 -7.21 15.75 8.36
C ALA A 119 -7.24 17.27 8.55
N ARG A 120 -6.99 18.03 7.49
CA ARG A 120 -6.95 19.49 7.56
C ARG A 120 -8.33 20.13 7.76
N THR A 121 -9.37 19.60 7.10
CA THR A 121 -10.70 20.23 7.07
C THR A 121 -11.54 19.81 8.26
N TYR A 122 -11.49 18.55 8.64
CA TYR A 122 -12.35 17.97 9.68
C TYR A 122 -11.60 17.57 10.95
N GLY A 123 -10.27 17.72 10.97
CA GLY A 123 -9.44 17.41 12.14
C GLY A 123 -9.36 15.92 12.47
N ILE A 124 -9.53 15.02 11.49
CA ILE A 124 -9.36 13.59 11.75
C ILE A 124 -7.90 13.28 12.13
N ARG A 125 -7.73 12.35 13.05
CA ARG A 125 -6.42 11.95 13.56
C ARG A 125 -5.76 10.94 12.61
N ALA A 126 -5.33 11.42 11.44
CA ALA A 126 -4.78 10.58 10.39
C ALA A 126 -3.25 10.63 10.30
N THR A 127 -2.66 9.52 9.86
CA THR A 127 -1.26 9.40 9.40
C THR A 127 -1.23 8.65 8.07
N ILE A 128 -0.22 8.89 7.24
CA ILE A 128 0.00 8.21 5.96
C ILE A 128 1.36 7.53 5.99
N SER A 129 1.48 6.35 5.39
CA SER A 129 2.78 5.78 5.05
C SER A 129 2.86 5.46 3.55
N ASN A 130 3.98 5.81 2.92
CA ASN A 130 4.31 5.44 1.56
C ASN A 130 5.41 4.37 1.63
N CYS A 131 5.05 3.12 1.39
CA CYS A 131 5.98 2.01 1.48
C CYS A 131 6.55 1.62 0.11
N THR A 132 7.75 1.06 0.14
CA THR A 132 8.41 0.45 -1.00
C THR A 132 7.87 -0.96 -1.28
N ASN A 133 8.49 -1.71 -2.20
CA ASN A 133 7.99 -3.03 -2.61
C ASN A 133 8.09 -4.05 -1.48
N ASN A 134 6.96 -4.47 -0.96
CA ASN A 134 6.89 -5.51 0.05
C ASN A 134 7.13 -6.90 -0.54
N TYR A 135 7.79 -7.77 0.22
CA TYR A 135 7.87 -9.21 -0.06
C TYR A 135 7.77 -10.02 1.24
N GLY A 136 7.44 -11.29 1.14
CA GLY A 136 7.38 -12.18 2.30
C GLY A 136 6.35 -13.30 2.16
N PRO A 137 6.19 -14.11 3.22
CA PRO A 137 5.20 -15.18 3.27
C PRO A 137 3.78 -14.70 2.95
N TYR A 138 3.01 -15.56 2.28
CA TYR A 138 1.61 -15.32 1.90
C TYR A 138 1.38 -14.20 0.87
N GLN A 139 2.43 -13.63 0.28
CA GLN A 139 2.26 -12.66 -0.80
C GLN A 139 1.53 -13.29 -1.99
N HIS A 140 0.56 -12.57 -2.55
CA HIS A 140 -0.25 -13.07 -3.67
C HIS A 140 0.61 -13.40 -4.90
N VAL A 141 0.29 -14.53 -5.56
CA VAL A 141 1.09 -15.09 -6.68
C VAL A 141 1.19 -14.19 -7.93
N GLU A 142 0.35 -13.16 -8.04
CA GLU A 142 0.45 -12.16 -9.11
C GLU A 142 1.66 -11.24 -8.97
N LYS A 143 2.17 -11.08 -7.73
CA LYS A 143 3.31 -10.19 -7.46
C LYS A 143 4.62 -10.78 -7.93
N PHE A 144 5.60 -9.93 -8.19
CA PHE A 144 6.83 -10.30 -8.91
C PHE A 144 7.55 -11.52 -8.31
N ILE A 145 7.94 -11.47 -7.05
CA ILE A 145 8.71 -12.55 -6.41
C ILE A 145 7.94 -13.88 -6.39
N PRO A 146 6.72 -13.97 -5.83
CA PRO A 146 6.01 -15.25 -5.79
C PRO A 146 5.62 -15.76 -7.18
N ARG A 147 5.41 -14.87 -8.17
CA ARG A 147 5.18 -15.28 -9.55
C ARG A 147 6.39 -15.96 -10.17
N GLN A 148 7.61 -15.41 -9.97
CA GLN A 148 8.82 -16.05 -10.47
C GLN A 148 9.06 -17.42 -9.81
N ILE A 149 8.93 -17.50 -8.49
CA ILE A 149 9.05 -18.75 -7.74
C ILE A 149 8.06 -19.78 -8.27
N THR A 150 6.78 -19.43 -8.41
CA THR A 150 5.73 -20.33 -8.91
C THR A 150 6.00 -20.77 -10.35
N ASN A 151 6.44 -19.87 -11.22
CA ASN A 151 6.80 -20.21 -12.59
C ASN A 151 7.94 -21.24 -12.64
N ILE A 152 9.00 -21.02 -11.88
CA ILE A 152 10.17 -21.94 -11.82
C ILE A 152 9.74 -23.31 -11.29
N LEU A 153 9.02 -23.36 -10.17
CA LEU A 153 8.55 -24.62 -9.57
C LEU A 153 7.59 -25.41 -10.46
N THR A 154 6.88 -24.73 -11.36
CA THR A 154 5.95 -25.38 -12.33
C THR A 154 6.57 -25.59 -13.70
N GLY A 155 7.89 -25.41 -13.87
CA GLY A 155 8.61 -25.59 -15.14
C GLY A 155 8.31 -24.50 -16.18
N ARG A 156 7.71 -23.38 -15.79
CA ARG A 156 7.48 -22.24 -16.67
C ARG A 156 8.70 -21.31 -16.66
N ARG A 157 8.88 -20.59 -17.75
CA ARG A 157 9.96 -19.58 -17.83
C ARG A 157 9.63 -18.39 -16.93
N PRO A 158 10.62 -17.89 -16.17
CA PRO A 158 10.51 -16.59 -15.50
C PRO A 158 10.18 -15.46 -16.49
N GLN A 159 9.49 -14.45 -16.01
CA GLN A 159 9.05 -13.31 -16.83
C GLN A 159 9.59 -12.00 -16.27
N LEU A 160 10.26 -11.23 -17.10
CA LEU A 160 10.72 -9.89 -16.79
C LEU A 160 10.07 -8.88 -17.75
N TYR A 161 9.77 -7.68 -17.26
CA TYR A 161 9.46 -6.55 -18.13
C TYR A 161 10.75 -5.98 -18.70
N GLY A 162 10.78 -5.80 -20.03
CA GLY A 162 11.96 -5.29 -20.72
C GLY A 162 13.20 -6.15 -20.44
N ASP A 163 14.29 -5.49 -20.08
CA ASP A 163 15.57 -6.12 -19.73
C ASP A 163 15.74 -6.36 -18.21
N GLY A 164 14.74 -6.07 -17.43
CA GLY A 164 14.73 -6.29 -15.98
C GLY A 164 15.56 -5.29 -15.15
N ARG A 165 15.98 -4.16 -15.75
CA ARG A 165 16.80 -3.15 -15.06
C ARG A 165 16.04 -2.22 -14.14
N ASN A 166 14.71 -2.31 -14.09
CA ASN A 166 13.92 -1.54 -13.13
C ASN A 166 14.40 -1.84 -11.72
N VAL A 167 14.88 -0.82 -11.03
CA VAL A 167 15.31 -0.89 -9.64
C VAL A 167 14.13 -0.62 -8.73
N ARG A 168 14.04 -1.40 -7.65
CA ARG A 168 13.06 -1.22 -6.57
C ARG A 168 13.76 -1.41 -5.23
N ASP A 169 13.31 -0.70 -4.23
CA ASP A 169 13.64 -1.03 -2.85
C ASP A 169 12.69 -2.12 -2.35
N TRP A 170 13.24 -3.14 -1.69
CA TRP A 170 12.52 -4.34 -1.27
C TRP A 170 12.53 -4.47 0.24
N ILE A 171 11.35 -4.38 0.87
CA ILE A 171 11.18 -4.50 2.31
C ILE A 171 10.45 -5.79 2.68
N HIS A 172 10.92 -6.47 3.73
CA HIS A 172 10.21 -7.64 4.26
C HIS A 172 8.89 -7.20 4.93
N VAL A 173 7.84 -8.01 4.77
CA VAL A 173 6.50 -7.69 5.28
C VAL A 173 6.45 -7.51 6.80
N ASP A 174 7.30 -8.21 7.56
CA ASP A 174 7.36 -8.06 9.01
C ASP A 174 7.94 -6.70 9.41
N ASP A 175 8.95 -6.21 8.69
CA ASP A 175 9.54 -4.88 8.93
C ASP A 175 8.53 -3.79 8.59
N HIS A 176 7.84 -3.93 7.45
CA HIS A 176 6.76 -3.00 7.08
C HIS A 176 5.64 -3.00 8.12
N SER A 177 5.18 -4.17 8.57
CA SER A 177 4.12 -4.28 9.58
C SER A 177 4.55 -3.68 10.91
N SER A 178 5.82 -3.85 11.31
CA SER A 178 6.40 -3.25 12.51
C SER A 178 6.43 -1.72 12.42
N ALA A 179 6.82 -1.18 11.25
CA ALA A 179 6.82 0.26 11.01
C ALA A 179 5.39 0.85 11.05
N VAL A 180 4.42 0.19 10.40
CA VAL A 180 3.00 0.60 10.45
C VAL A 180 2.50 0.60 11.90
N TRP A 181 2.85 -0.42 12.68
CA TRP A 181 2.48 -0.49 14.10
C TRP A 181 3.09 0.65 14.91
N ALA A 182 4.37 0.94 14.72
CA ALA A 182 5.06 2.06 15.38
C ALA A 182 4.41 3.41 15.04
N ILE A 183 4.09 3.65 13.76
CA ILE A 183 3.39 4.86 13.31
C ILE A 183 2.00 4.96 13.95
N LEU A 184 1.27 3.85 14.03
CA LEU A 184 -0.05 3.82 14.66
C LEU A 184 0.01 4.21 16.14
N GLN A 185 1.05 3.78 16.87
CA GLN A 185 1.21 4.05 18.29
C GLN A 185 1.79 5.46 18.57
N GLU A 186 2.85 5.83 17.88
CA GLU A 186 3.72 6.95 18.22
C GLU A 186 3.78 8.04 17.14
N GLY A 187 3.28 7.77 15.92
CA GLY A 187 3.36 8.71 14.80
C GLY A 187 2.61 10.01 15.06
N GLU A 188 3.21 11.12 14.65
CA GLU A 188 2.61 12.45 14.75
C GLU A 188 1.42 12.58 13.80
N ILE A 189 0.32 13.13 14.31
CA ILE A 189 -0.92 13.29 13.54
C ILE A 189 -0.71 14.26 12.38
N SER A 190 -1.27 13.91 11.23
CA SER A 190 -1.17 14.61 9.93
C SER A 190 0.16 14.44 9.21
N GLU A 191 1.11 13.68 9.79
CA GLU A 191 2.39 13.40 9.14
C GLU A 191 2.32 12.24 8.16
N THR A 192 3.27 12.26 7.23
CA THR A 192 3.53 11.21 6.23
C THR A 192 4.89 10.59 6.50
N TYR A 193 4.98 9.26 6.40
CA TYR A 193 6.18 8.49 6.67
C TYR A 193 6.59 7.69 5.45
N LEU A 194 7.85 7.72 5.05
CA LEU A 194 8.39 6.81 4.06
C LEU A 194 8.88 5.53 4.76
N ILE A 195 8.47 4.38 4.24
CA ILE A 195 8.88 3.07 4.76
C ILE A 195 9.65 2.33 3.67
N GLY A 196 10.95 2.23 3.83
CA GLY A 196 11.87 1.52 2.94
C GLY A 196 12.91 0.73 3.73
N ALA A 197 13.72 -0.05 3.02
CA ALA A 197 14.74 -0.93 3.62
C ALA A 197 16.17 -0.63 3.16
N GLU A 198 16.37 0.39 2.29
CA GLU A 198 17.65 0.66 1.63
C GLU A 198 18.21 -0.58 0.92
N GLY A 199 17.30 -1.43 0.44
CA GLY A 199 17.57 -2.73 -0.17
C GLY A 199 17.34 -2.72 -1.68
N GLU A 200 17.80 -1.68 -2.38
CA GLU A 200 17.60 -1.50 -3.80
C GLU A 200 18.22 -2.62 -4.61
N ARG A 201 17.41 -3.26 -5.45
CA ARG A 201 17.80 -4.28 -6.42
C ARG A 201 17.01 -4.12 -7.71
N SER A 202 17.67 -4.41 -8.80
CA SER A 202 16.97 -4.55 -10.08
C SER A 202 16.15 -5.86 -10.12
N ASN A 203 15.13 -5.89 -10.94
CA ASN A 203 14.30 -7.08 -11.12
C ASN A 203 15.13 -8.29 -11.60
N ILE A 204 16.17 -8.06 -12.42
CA ILE A 204 17.04 -9.14 -12.88
C ILE A 204 17.90 -9.70 -11.75
N GLU A 205 18.41 -8.85 -10.82
CA GLU A 205 19.14 -9.32 -9.64
C GLU A 205 18.24 -10.14 -8.71
N ILE A 206 17.01 -9.70 -8.45
CA ILE A 206 16.05 -10.49 -7.66
C ILE A 206 15.77 -11.84 -8.33
N LEU A 207 15.58 -11.87 -9.65
CA LEU A 207 15.39 -13.13 -10.36
C LEU A 207 16.60 -14.07 -10.23
N GLN A 208 17.83 -13.53 -10.32
CA GLN A 208 19.06 -14.32 -10.14
C GLN A 208 19.18 -14.89 -8.72
N MET A 209 18.69 -14.19 -7.70
CA MET A 209 18.66 -14.67 -6.31
C MET A 209 17.64 -15.79 -6.09
N ILE A 210 16.59 -15.87 -6.93
CA ILE A 210 15.55 -16.91 -6.86
C ILE A 210 16.00 -18.19 -7.57
N LEU A 211 16.87 -18.10 -8.60
CA LEU A 211 17.35 -19.23 -9.41
C LEU A 211 18.45 -20.03 -8.69
#